data_75e74e00b941a9856021d78d0ddd6578
#
_entry.id   75e74e00b941a9856021d78d0ddd6578
#
_cell.length_a   1.000
_cell.length_b   1.000
_cell.length_c   1.000
_cell.angle_alpha   90.00
_cell.angle_beta   90.00
_cell.angle_gamma   90.00
#
_symmetry.space_group_name_H-M   'P 1'
#
loop_
_entity.id
_entity.type
_entity.pdbx_description
1 polymer ?
#
loop_
_entity_poly.entity_id
_entity_poly.type
_entity_poly.pdbx_seq_one_letter_code
_entity_poly.pdbx_strand_id
1 'polypeptide(L)'
;MKNLSSFRISVLSGLVISYLATLFCHKDLKEMSKSLQDNTELENYYNEIKKQRRRNCIIGCIVGVFFSFFVLFFKISWKDKLINAGIILLLTPMVIYNLLPNKKYFLEASLYNIELTNENVVQWFQIYKCMQKSMIIGFIGGFFLTYLLLYHECQI
;
A
#
# COMPACT_ATOMS: atom_id res chain seq x y z
N MET A 1 8.41 23.98 17.78
CA MET A 1 8.82 23.48 16.45
C MET A 1 9.35 22.03 16.46
N LYS A 2 10.06 21.58 17.52
CA LYS A 2 10.56 20.18 17.64
C LYS A 2 9.43 19.12 17.51
N ASN A 3 8.30 19.32 18.18
CA ASN A 3 7.18 18.37 18.15
C ASN A 3 6.58 18.12 16.76
N LEU A 4 6.56 19.14 15.88
CA LEU A 4 6.04 19.02 14.54
C LEU A 4 6.97 18.18 13.64
N SER A 5 8.28 18.30 13.85
CA SER A 5 9.27 17.47 13.13
C SER A 5 9.16 16.01 13.55
N SER A 6 9.04 15.73 14.86
CA SER A 6 8.87 14.37 15.38
C SER A 6 7.59 13.71 14.86
N PHE A 7 6.48 14.45 14.81
CA PHE A 7 5.22 13.95 14.24
C PHE A 7 5.38 13.54 12.77
N ARG A 8 6.00 14.39 11.92
CA ARG A 8 6.21 14.10 10.49
C ARG A 8 7.10 12.87 10.28
N ILE A 9 8.18 12.73 11.06
CA ILE A 9 9.05 11.56 11.01
C ILE A 9 8.27 10.31 11.39
N SER A 10 7.40 10.38 12.41
CA SER A 10 6.57 9.25 12.82
C SER A 10 5.57 8.85 11.75
N VAL A 11 4.96 9.81 11.04
CA VAL A 11 4.09 9.53 9.89
C VAL A 11 4.86 8.82 8.78
N LEU A 12 6.04 9.32 8.43
CA LEU A 12 6.89 8.70 7.41
C LEU A 12 7.28 7.27 7.79
N SER A 13 7.70 7.07 9.02
CA SER A 13 8.05 5.74 9.56
C SER A 13 6.85 4.79 9.52
N GLY A 14 5.68 5.25 9.94
CA GLY A 14 4.44 4.47 9.86
C GLY A 14 4.11 4.03 8.45
N LEU A 15 4.26 4.91 7.45
CA LEU A 15 4.07 4.58 6.05
C LEU A 15 5.07 3.53 5.56
N VAL A 16 6.36 3.70 5.86
CA VAL A 16 7.40 2.73 5.47
C VAL A 16 7.11 1.35 6.07
N ILE A 17 6.82 1.27 7.36
CA ILE A 17 6.54 0.00 8.04
C ILE A 17 5.26 -0.63 7.49
N SER A 18 4.24 0.18 7.17
CA SER A 18 3.01 -0.30 6.52
C SER A 18 3.30 -0.98 5.18
N TYR A 19 4.11 -0.36 4.33
CA TYR A 19 4.52 -0.97 3.05
C TYR A 19 5.31 -2.26 3.26
N LEU A 20 6.28 -2.26 4.17
CA LEU A 20 7.06 -3.46 4.49
C LEU A 20 6.18 -4.59 5.03
N ALA A 21 5.22 -4.27 5.90
CA ALA A 21 4.31 -5.26 6.46
C ALA A 21 3.44 -5.94 5.38
N THR A 22 3.05 -5.23 4.31
CA THR A 22 2.27 -5.83 3.22
C THR A 22 3.09 -6.85 2.40
N LEU A 23 4.42 -6.79 2.42
CA LEU A 23 5.27 -7.77 1.75
C LEU A 23 5.14 -9.17 2.34
N PHE A 24 4.80 -9.28 3.63
CA PHE A 24 4.58 -10.59 4.26
C PHE A 24 3.38 -11.33 3.69
N CYS A 25 2.38 -10.62 3.15
CA CYS A 25 1.22 -11.24 2.50
C CYS A 25 1.52 -11.72 1.05
N HIS A 26 2.74 -11.50 0.56
CA HIS A 26 3.11 -11.89 -0.81
C HIS A 26 3.15 -13.41 -1.01
N LYS A 27 3.42 -14.17 0.07
CA LYS A 27 3.40 -15.62 0.03
C LYS A 27 2.00 -16.14 -0.33
N ASP A 28 0.97 -15.61 0.32
CA ASP A 28 -0.42 -16.01 0.10
C ASP A 28 -0.87 -15.70 -1.35
N LEU A 29 -0.43 -14.56 -1.90
CA LEU A 29 -0.67 -14.21 -3.32
C LEU A 29 -0.04 -15.22 -4.28
N LYS A 30 1.16 -15.73 -3.96
CA LYS A 30 1.85 -16.72 -4.77
C LYS A 30 1.17 -18.09 -4.70
N GLU A 31 0.71 -18.48 -3.52
CA GLU A 31 -0.06 -19.73 -3.31
C GLU A 31 -1.38 -19.68 -4.07
N MET A 32 -2.13 -18.58 -3.98
CA MET A 32 -3.34 -18.38 -4.76
C MET A 32 -3.07 -18.45 -6.28
N SER A 33 -2.00 -17.79 -6.76
CA SER A 33 -1.65 -17.86 -8.18
C SER A 33 -1.36 -19.28 -8.67
N LYS A 34 -0.91 -20.18 -7.79
CA LYS A 34 -0.70 -21.59 -8.12
C LYS A 34 -2.00 -22.39 -8.13
N SER A 35 -2.89 -22.13 -7.17
CA SER A 35 -4.19 -22.83 -7.12
C SER A 35 -5.12 -22.51 -8.28
N LEU A 36 -4.87 -21.40 -9.00
CA LEU A 36 -5.65 -21.00 -10.16
C LEU A 36 -5.16 -21.63 -11.48
N GLN A 37 -4.01 -22.31 -11.49
CA GLN A 37 -3.40 -22.87 -12.72
C GLN A 37 -4.26 -23.98 -13.36
N ASP A 38 -5.12 -24.63 -12.58
CA ASP A 38 -6.00 -25.70 -13.07
C ASP A 38 -7.21 -25.14 -13.87
N ASN A 39 -7.51 -23.84 -13.74
CA ASN A 39 -8.58 -23.15 -14.46
C ASN A 39 -8.00 -21.97 -15.24
N THR A 40 -7.72 -22.20 -16.53
CA THR A 40 -7.08 -21.22 -17.42
C THR A 40 -7.88 -19.92 -17.58
N GLU A 41 -9.21 -19.98 -17.55
CA GLU A 41 -10.05 -18.79 -17.66
C GLU A 41 -9.96 -17.92 -16.42
N LEU A 42 -10.02 -18.54 -15.24
CA LEU A 42 -9.91 -17.86 -13.96
C LEU A 42 -8.49 -17.31 -13.74
N GLU A 43 -7.46 -18.04 -14.17
CA GLU A 43 -6.08 -17.57 -14.15
C GLU A 43 -5.89 -16.33 -15.04
N ASN A 44 -6.39 -16.36 -16.25
CA ASN A 44 -6.32 -15.21 -17.16
C ASN A 44 -7.04 -13.99 -16.58
N TYR A 45 -8.24 -14.18 -16.05
CA TYR A 45 -9.01 -13.12 -15.38
C TYR A 45 -8.25 -12.53 -14.19
N TYR A 46 -7.66 -13.37 -13.34
CA TYR A 46 -6.83 -12.94 -12.23
C TYR A 46 -5.58 -12.17 -12.66
N ASN A 47 -4.92 -12.62 -13.74
CA ASN A 47 -3.76 -11.94 -14.29
C ASN A 47 -4.11 -10.55 -14.87
N GLU A 48 -5.28 -10.38 -15.45
CA GLU A 48 -5.78 -9.06 -15.86
C GLU A 48 -5.98 -8.12 -14.66
N ILE A 49 -6.55 -8.62 -13.56
CA ILE A 49 -6.71 -7.85 -12.32
C ILE A 49 -5.34 -7.43 -11.78
N LYS A 50 -4.37 -8.35 -11.71
CA LYS A 50 -2.99 -8.04 -11.30
C LYS A 50 -2.35 -6.97 -12.16
N LYS A 51 -2.50 -7.07 -13.49
CA LYS A 51 -1.97 -6.10 -14.46
C LYS A 51 -2.60 -4.72 -14.24
N GLN A 52 -3.90 -4.66 -14.01
CA GLN A 52 -4.60 -3.41 -13.74
C GLN A 52 -4.16 -2.76 -12.43
N ARG A 53 -4.08 -3.54 -11.34
CA ARG A 53 -3.61 -3.07 -10.05
C ARG A 53 -2.17 -2.56 -10.10
N ARG A 54 -1.30 -3.30 -10.80
CA ARG A 54 0.09 -2.87 -11.03
C ARG A 54 0.15 -1.53 -11.79
N ARG A 55 -0.68 -1.36 -12.82
CA ARG A 55 -0.78 -0.10 -13.58
C ARG A 55 -1.20 1.05 -12.68
N ASN A 56 -2.24 0.87 -11.86
CA ASN A 56 -2.73 1.88 -10.94
C ASN A 56 -1.64 2.29 -9.92
N CYS A 57 -0.89 1.31 -9.42
CA CYS A 57 0.25 1.58 -8.53
C CYS A 57 1.34 2.39 -9.23
N ILE A 58 1.71 2.05 -10.47
CA ILE A 58 2.73 2.78 -11.26
C ILE A 58 2.27 4.21 -11.51
N ILE A 59 1.01 4.42 -11.90
CA ILE A 59 0.45 5.77 -12.08
C ILE A 59 0.56 6.56 -10.75
N GLY A 60 0.19 5.94 -9.63
CA GLY A 60 0.32 6.55 -8.31
C GLY A 60 1.75 6.93 -7.96
N CYS A 61 2.73 6.09 -8.29
CA CYS A 61 4.15 6.40 -8.10
C CYS A 61 4.61 7.59 -8.96
N ILE A 62 4.23 7.63 -10.24
CA ILE A 62 4.58 8.73 -11.15
C ILE A 62 3.99 10.05 -10.60
N VAL A 63 2.73 10.04 -10.22
CA VAL A 63 2.05 11.20 -9.63
C VAL A 63 2.71 11.60 -8.30
N GLY A 64 3.09 10.63 -7.47
CA GLY A 64 3.80 10.86 -6.22
C GLY A 64 5.15 11.52 -6.41
N VAL A 65 5.94 11.05 -7.38
CA VAL A 65 7.22 11.69 -7.76
C VAL A 65 6.99 13.13 -8.21
N PHE A 66 6.00 13.35 -9.08
CA PHE A 66 5.66 14.69 -9.57
C PHE A 66 5.31 15.65 -8.42
N PHE A 67 4.41 15.26 -7.52
CA PHE A 67 4.06 16.10 -6.36
C PHE A 67 5.21 16.28 -5.38
N SER A 68 6.05 15.26 -5.17
CA SER A 68 7.23 15.38 -4.31
C SER A 68 8.21 16.42 -4.83
N PHE A 69 8.29 16.59 -6.16
CA PHE A 69 9.14 17.60 -6.77
C PHE A 69 8.71 19.03 -6.40
N PHE A 70 7.40 19.28 -6.26
CA PHE A 70 6.90 20.60 -5.85
C PHE A 70 7.36 21.00 -4.45
N VAL A 71 7.62 20.04 -3.55
CA VAL A 71 8.11 20.34 -2.20
C VAL A 71 9.47 21.05 -2.22
N LEU A 72 10.27 20.84 -3.27
CA LEU A 72 11.59 21.47 -3.40
C LEU A 72 11.50 23.01 -3.56
N PHE A 73 10.38 23.51 -4.07
CA PHE A 73 10.17 24.96 -4.27
C PHE A 73 9.76 25.71 -3.01
N PHE A 74 9.34 25.00 -1.94
CA PHE A 74 8.98 25.66 -0.68
C PHE A 74 10.22 26.14 0.07
N LYS A 75 10.10 27.32 0.71
CA LYS A 75 11.15 27.92 1.56
C LYS A 75 11.16 27.29 2.96
N ILE A 76 11.49 26.00 3.06
CA ILE A 76 11.61 25.25 4.31
C ILE A 76 12.98 24.60 4.41
N SER A 77 13.35 24.11 5.60
CA SER A 77 14.64 23.45 5.80
C SER A 77 14.81 22.23 4.88
N TRP A 78 16.05 21.90 4.50
CA TRP A 78 16.30 20.74 3.64
C TRP A 78 15.82 19.42 4.25
N LYS A 79 15.96 19.28 5.58
CA LYS A 79 15.44 18.12 6.31
C LYS A 79 13.91 18.00 6.18
N ASP A 80 13.19 19.10 6.37
CA ASP A 80 11.73 19.12 6.23
C ASP A 80 11.28 18.84 4.79
N LYS A 81 12.04 19.30 3.79
CA LYS A 81 11.78 18.99 2.38
C LYS A 81 11.84 17.48 2.13
N LEU A 82 12.90 16.82 2.61
CA LEU A 82 13.06 15.38 2.42
C LEU A 82 11.96 14.58 3.10
N ILE A 83 11.60 14.95 4.35
CA ILE A 83 10.54 14.26 5.09
C ILE A 83 9.19 14.44 4.37
N ASN A 84 8.83 15.65 4.00
CA ASN A 84 7.57 15.94 3.32
C ASN A 84 7.51 15.27 1.94
N ALA A 85 8.58 15.31 1.16
CA ALA A 85 8.68 14.61 -0.11
C ALA A 85 8.51 13.09 0.05
N GLY A 86 9.13 12.51 1.07
CA GLY A 86 8.98 11.09 1.40
C GLY A 86 7.54 10.72 1.78
N ILE A 87 6.88 11.53 2.59
CA ILE A 87 5.46 11.32 2.94
C ILE A 87 4.59 11.35 1.68
N ILE A 88 4.75 12.37 0.83
CA ILE A 88 3.98 12.49 -0.42
C ILE A 88 4.26 11.31 -1.35
N LEU A 89 5.53 10.93 -1.51
CA LEU A 89 5.93 9.83 -2.37
C LEU A 89 5.30 8.49 -1.96
N LEU A 90 5.16 8.24 -0.66
CA LEU A 90 4.56 7.00 -0.15
C LEU A 90 3.04 7.07 -0.06
N LEU A 91 2.47 8.21 0.30
CA LEU A 91 1.03 8.36 0.48
C LEU A 91 0.28 8.43 -0.86
N THR A 92 0.85 9.12 -1.86
CA THR A 92 0.17 9.33 -3.15
C THR A 92 -0.13 8.03 -3.89
N PRO A 93 0.78 7.04 -4.03
CA PRO A 93 0.46 5.77 -4.65
C PRO A 93 -0.68 5.05 -3.96
N MET A 94 -0.74 5.10 -2.62
CA MET A 94 -1.78 4.47 -1.84
C MET A 94 -3.15 5.12 -2.09
N VAL A 95 -3.21 6.45 -2.13
CA VAL A 95 -4.43 7.20 -2.43
C VAL A 95 -4.88 6.97 -3.86
N ILE A 96 -3.99 7.13 -4.83
CA ILE A 96 -4.29 6.92 -6.26
C ILE A 96 -4.73 5.49 -6.55
N TYR A 97 -4.06 4.49 -5.95
CA TYR A 97 -4.45 3.09 -6.07
C TYR A 97 -5.89 2.82 -5.65
N ASN A 98 -6.36 3.50 -4.58
CA ASN A 98 -7.73 3.36 -4.09
C ASN A 98 -8.74 4.23 -4.86
N LEU A 99 -8.33 5.38 -5.41
CA LEU A 99 -9.20 6.27 -6.17
C LEU A 99 -9.42 5.82 -7.61
N LEU A 100 -8.42 5.20 -8.23
CA LEU A 100 -8.58 4.74 -9.61
C LEU A 100 -9.54 3.54 -9.67
N PRO A 101 -10.58 3.61 -10.50
CA PRO A 101 -11.56 2.55 -10.60
C PRO A 101 -10.90 1.27 -11.14
N ASN A 102 -11.18 0.17 -10.46
CA ASN A 102 -10.87 -1.15 -10.99
C ASN A 102 -12.01 -1.57 -11.92
N LYS A 103 -11.68 -1.90 -13.16
CA LYS A 103 -12.67 -2.37 -14.15
C LYS A 103 -13.17 -3.78 -13.86
N LYS A 104 -12.37 -4.56 -13.11
CA LYS A 104 -12.66 -5.96 -12.78
C LYS A 104 -12.27 -6.22 -11.33
N TYR A 105 -13.15 -6.91 -10.61
CA TYR A 105 -12.91 -7.41 -9.26
C TYR A 105 -12.97 -8.93 -9.27
N PHE A 106 -12.15 -9.58 -8.46
CA PHE A 106 -12.05 -11.04 -8.45
C PHE A 106 -13.40 -11.74 -8.19
N LEU A 107 -14.18 -11.19 -7.27
CA LEU A 107 -15.50 -11.74 -6.92
C LEU A 107 -16.57 -11.53 -8.02
N GLU A 108 -16.31 -10.67 -8.98
CA GLU A 108 -17.19 -10.44 -10.12
C GLU A 108 -16.94 -11.42 -11.28
N ALA A 109 -15.99 -12.35 -11.13
CA ALA A 109 -15.71 -13.35 -12.16
C ALA A 109 -16.95 -14.15 -12.54
N SER A 110 -17.83 -14.43 -11.57
CA SER A 110 -19.11 -15.12 -11.80
C SER A 110 -20.05 -14.36 -12.74
N LEU A 111 -19.98 -13.02 -12.81
CA LEU A 111 -20.75 -12.20 -13.75
C LEU A 111 -20.29 -12.39 -15.21
N TYR A 112 -19.08 -12.91 -15.40
CA TYR A 112 -18.51 -13.23 -16.70
C TYR A 112 -18.57 -14.73 -17.03
N ASN A 113 -19.46 -15.49 -16.34
CA ASN A 113 -19.60 -16.94 -16.45
C ASN A 113 -18.33 -17.73 -16.13
N ILE A 114 -17.44 -17.16 -15.31
CA ILE A 114 -16.23 -17.84 -14.83
C ILE A 114 -16.57 -18.46 -13.48
N GLU A 115 -16.45 -19.79 -13.37
CA GLU A 115 -16.74 -20.50 -12.12
C GLU A 115 -15.75 -20.18 -11.03
N LEU A 116 -16.25 -19.71 -9.90
CA LEU A 116 -15.49 -19.49 -8.67
C LEU A 116 -15.79 -20.62 -7.69
N THR A 117 -14.77 -21.35 -7.28
CA THR A 117 -14.90 -22.31 -6.19
C THR A 117 -14.95 -21.57 -4.84
N ASN A 118 -15.62 -22.17 -3.84
CA ASN A 118 -15.63 -21.62 -2.49
C ASN A 118 -14.21 -21.46 -1.93
N GLU A 119 -13.30 -22.34 -2.29
CA GLU A 119 -11.89 -22.28 -1.87
C GLU A 119 -11.21 -21.02 -2.41
N ASN A 120 -11.37 -20.70 -3.70
CA ASN A 120 -10.82 -19.50 -4.33
C ASN A 120 -11.34 -18.22 -3.67
N VAL A 121 -12.63 -18.19 -3.33
CA VAL A 121 -13.25 -17.06 -2.62
C VAL A 121 -12.64 -16.89 -1.23
N VAL A 122 -12.51 -17.97 -0.47
CA VAL A 122 -11.92 -17.95 0.88
C VAL A 122 -10.46 -17.50 0.84
N GLN A 123 -9.64 -18.03 -0.08
CA GLN A 123 -8.25 -17.63 -0.25
C GLN A 123 -8.14 -16.13 -0.59
N TRP A 124 -8.98 -15.63 -1.50
CA TRP A 124 -9.00 -14.21 -1.83
C TRP A 124 -9.32 -13.34 -0.61
N PHE A 125 -10.31 -13.74 0.19
CA PHE A 125 -10.68 -13.04 1.42
C PHE A 125 -9.54 -13.02 2.45
N GLN A 126 -8.83 -14.14 2.60
CA GLN A 126 -7.68 -14.24 3.50
C GLN A 126 -6.55 -13.28 3.09
N ILE A 127 -6.22 -13.23 1.79
CA ILE A 127 -5.22 -12.31 1.24
C ILE A 127 -5.63 -10.86 1.48
N TYR A 128 -6.87 -10.50 1.15
CA TYR A 128 -7.37 -9.15 1.36
C TYR A 128 -7.31 -8.73 2.83
N LYS A 129 -7.74 -9.61 3.72
CA LYS A 129 -7.70 -9.39 5.17
C LYS A 129 -6.26 -9.29 5.71
N CYS A 130 -5.35 -10.12 5.21
CA CYS A 130 -3.92 -10.03 5.54
C CYS A 130 -3.36 -8.66 5.14
N MET A 131 -3.54 -8.23 3.90
CA MET A 131 -3.06 -6.94 3.41
C MET A 131 -3.63 -5.76 4.20
N GLN A 132 -4.94 -5.76 4.44
CA GLN A 132 -5.60 -4.68 5.18
C GLN A 132 -5.10 -4.60 6.63
N LYS A 133 -5.00 -5.74 7.33
CA LYS A 133 -4.47 -5.80 8.70
C LYS A 133 -3.02 -5.35 8.76
N SER A 134 -2.17 -5.89 7.89
CA SER A 134 -0.75 -5.55 7.87
C SER A 134 -0.51 -4.07 7.62
N MET A 135 -1.31 -3.47 6.73
CA MET A 135 -1.22 -2.05 6.42
C MET A 135 -1.61 -1.18 7.62
N ILE A 136 -2.73 -1.49 8.28
CA ILE A 136 -3.21 -0.72 9.43
C ILE A 136 -2.28 -0.90 10.63
N ILE A 137 -1.95 -2.14 10.98
CA ILE A 137 -1.09 -2.46 12.14
C ILE A 137 0.32 -1.90 11.93
N GLY A 138 0.86 -2.04 10.69
CA GLY A 138 2.16 -1.49 10.34
C GLY A 138 2.21 0.03 10.46
N PHE A 139 1.16 0.73 9.98
CA PHE A 139 1.09 2.18 10.10
C PHE A 139 0.97 2.63 11.57
N ILE A 140 0.00 2.08 12.30
CA ILE A 140 -0.24 2.45 13.70
C ILE A 140 0.99 2.11 14.56
N GLY A 141 1.50 0.88 14.45
CA GLY A 141 2.66 0.43 15.22
C GLY A 141 3.92 1.25 14.90
N GLY A 142 4.20 1.48 13.63
CA GLY A 142 5.34 2.29 13.21
C GLY A 142 5.24 3.75 13.64
N PHE A 143 4.04 4.34 13.52
CA PHE A 143 3.79 5.70 13.97
C PHE A 143 4.01 5.86 15.48
N PHE A 144 3.34 5.04 16.29
CA PHE A 144 3.42 5.17 17.75
C PHE A 144 4.80 4.85 18.28
N LEU A 145 5.44 3.79 17.79
CA LEU A 145 6.79 3.42 18.20
C LEU A 145 7.77 4.59 17.97
N THR A 146 7.77 5.13 16.77
CA THR A 146 8.67 6.23 16.41
C THR A 146 8.33 7.51 17.16
N TYR A 147 7.05 7.80 17.35
CA TYR A 147 6.61 8.97 18.09
C TYR A 147 7.06 8.92 19.55
N LEU A 148 6.91 7.76 20.21
CA LEU A 148 7.33 7.57 21.61
C LEU A 148 8.86 7.68 21.75
N LEU A 149 9.63 7.08 20.85
CA LEU A 149 11.09 7.18 20.87
C LEU A 149 11.57 8.63 20.72
N LEU A 150 11.02 9.36 19.74
CA LEU A 150 11.38 10.77 19.53
C LEU A 150 10.88 11.69 20.64
N TYR A 151 9.76 11.36 21.28
CA TYR A 151 9.23 12.11 22.41
C TYR A 151 10.15 11.96 23.63
N HIS A 152 10.62 10.75 23.90
CA HIS A 152 11.51 10.46 25.02
C HIS A 152 12.88 11.16 24.85
N GLU A 153 13.46 11.16 23.64
CA GLU A 153 14.70 11.87 23.36
C GLU A 153 14.58 13.40 23.49
N CYS A 154 13.38 13.96 23.39
CA CYS A 154 13.17 15.40 23.56
C CYS A 154 13.03 15.84 25.03
N GLN A 155 12.94 14.89 25.97
CA GLN A 155 12.83 15.19 27.40
C GLN A 155 14.17 15.12 28.16
N ILE A 156 15.19 14.59 27.51
CA ILE A 156 16.58 14.58 28.04
C ILE A 156 17.34 15.76 27.45
#